data_2e4c68f659d41e2fd3eed153e434d0cc
#
_entry.id   2e4c68f659d41e2fd3eed153e434d0cc
#
_cell.length_a   1.000
_cell.length_b   1.000
_cell.length_c   1.000
_cell.angle_alpha   90.00
_cell.angle_beta   90.00
_cell.angle_gamma   90.00
#
_symmetry.space_group_name_H-M   'P 1'
#
loop_
_entity.id
_entity.type
_entity.pdbx_description
1 polymer ?
#
loop_
_entity_poly.entity_id
_entity_poly.type
_entity_poly.pdbx_seq_one_letter_code
_entity_poly.pdbx_strand_id
1 'polypeptide(L)'
;MKFIKTTALVLALVASTATLAQSREELCHNAAESDIAIKRSLQKDPSSFAGFLRYIDEVEKNPRMKAALREKAFWVYNRRSLPEEEFTRLSITRCLLQ
;
A
#
# COMPACT_ATOMS: atom_id res chain seq x y z
N MET A 1 -28.77 12.76 3.70
CA MET A 1 -27.77 11.77 3.26
C MET A 1 -27.20 12.10 1.92
N LYS A 2 -28.01 12.25 0.89
CA LYS A 2 -27.55 12.64 -0.44
C LYS A 2 -26.87 14.00 -0.43
N PHE A 3 -27.37 14.88 0.39
CA PHE A 3 -26.81 16.19 0.56
C PHE A 3 -25.36 16.15 1.07
N ILE A 4 -25.13 15.25 2.02
CA ILE A 4 -23.80 15.05 2.58
C ILE A 4 -22.86 14.48 1.52
N LYS A 5 -23.36 13.60 0.67
CA LYS A 5 -22.55 13.04 -0.41
C LYS A 5 -22.12 14.11 -1.41
N THR A 6 -23.02 15.03 -1.72
CA THR A 6 -22.69 16.14 -2.63
C THR A 6 -21.61 17.02 -2.03
N THR A 7 -21.74 17.34 -0.75
CA THR A 7 -20.72 18.09 -0.03
C THR A 7 -19.41 17.34 0.01
N ALA A 8 -19.47 16.03 0.23
CA ALA A 8 -18.28 15.19 0.24
C ALA A 8 -17.59 15.19 -1.11
N LEU A 9 -18.35 15.24 -2.21
CA LEU A 9 -17.77 15.31 -3.54
C LEU A 9 -17.00 16.60 -3.75
N VAL A 10 -17.56 17.73 -3.31
CA VAL A 10 -16.88 19.01 -3.41
C VAL A 10 -15.62 19.00 -2.56
N LEU A 11 -15.72 18.46 -1.36
CA LEU A 11 -14.57 18.29 -0.47
C LEU A 11 -13.52 17.38 -1.08
N ALA A 12 -13.97 16.34 -1.78
CA ALA A 12 -13.06 15.42 -2.44
C ALA A 12 -12.26 16.12 -3.54
N LEU A 13 -12.89 17.02 -4.28
CA LEU A 13 -12.18 17.79 -5.30
C LEU A 13 -11.13 18.69 -4.67
N VAL A 14 -11.48 19.36 -3.58
CA VAL A 14 -10.53 20.19 -2.84
C VAL A 14 -9.43 19.33 -2.25
N ALA A 15 -9.80 18.18 -1.70
CA ALA A 15 -8.85 17.23 -1.14
C ALA A 15 -7.91 16.69 -2.21
N SER A 16 -8.42 16.47 -3.43
CA SER A 16 -7.58 16.02 -4.54
C SER A 16 -6.54 17.07 -4.87
N THR A 17 -6.91 18.35 -4.88
CA THR A 17 -5.97 19.43 -5.09
C THR A 17 -4.95 19.48 -3.97
N ALA A 18 -5.41 19.35 -2.71
CA ALA A 18 -4.53 19.29 -1.56
C ALA A 18 -3.61 18.08 -1.61
N THR A 19 -4.14 16.94 -2.09
CA THR A 19 -3.34 15.71 -2.24
C THR A 19 -2.22 15.92 -3.25
N LEU A 20 -2.49 16.62 -4.33
CA LEU A 20 -1.46 16.96 -5.31
C LEU A 20 -0.37 17.84 -4.70
N ALA A 21 -0.72 18.63 -3.69
CA ALA A 21 0.22 19.46 -2.96
C ALA A 21 0.89 18.72 -1.80
N GLN A 22 0.41 17.51 -1.46
CA GLN A 22 1.02 16.71 -0.41
C GLN A 22 2.44 16.31 -0.82
N SER A 23 3.31 16.23 0.17
CA SER A 23 4.65 15.76 -0.07
C SER A 23 4.63 14.26 -0.40
N ARG A 24 5.60 13.84 -1.19
CA ARG A 24 5.79 12.42 -1.46
C ARG A 24 6.00 11.64 -0.18
N GLU A 25 6.59 12.28 0.80
CA GLU A 25 6.85 11.68 2.10
C GLU A 25 5.55 11.22 2.77
N GLU A 26 4.52 12.08 2.77
CA GLU A 26 3.22 11.69 3.35
C GLU A 26 2.60 10.52 2.62
N LEU A 27 2.66 10.53 1.29
CA LEU A 27 2.14 9.44 0.49
C LEU A 27 2.87 8.14 0.78
N CYS A 28 4.19 8.22 0.98
CA CYS A 28 4.99 7.05 1.30
C CYS A 28 4.72 6.54 2.71
N HIS A 29 4.42 7.42 3.66
CA HIS A 29 3.98 7.00 4.99
C HIS A 29 2.68 6.22 4.92
N ASN A 30 1.72 6.69 4.13
CA ASN A 30 0.45 6.00 3.96
C ASN A 30 0.65 4.63 3.29
N ALA A 31 1.52 4.57 2.31
CA ALA A 31 1.86 3.30 1.66
C ALA A 31 2.50 2.32 2.63
N ALA A 32 3.34 2.83 3.53
CA ALA A 32 4.00 2.00 4.53
C ALA A 32 2.99 1.37 5.49
N GLU A 33 1.93 2.07 5.84
CA GLU A 33 0.88 1.51 6.68
C GLU A 33 0.24 0.28 6.04
N SER A 34 -0.01 0.34 4.72
CA SER A 34 -0.53 -0.79 3.97
C SER A 34 0.48 -1.95 3.96
N ASP A 35 1.75 -1.64 3.79
CA ASP A 35 2.80 -2.65 3.79
C ASP A 35 2.91 -3.34 5.15
N ILE A 36 2.74 -2.58 6.23
CA ILE A 36 2.74 -3.15 7.59
C ILE A 36 1.58 -4.11 7.78
N ALA A 37 0.41 -3.78 7.26
CA ALA A 37 -0.75 -4.66 7.35
C ALA A 37 -0.47 -5.99 6.64
N ILE A 38 0.15 -5.94 5.47
CA ILE A 38 0.54 -7.15 4.74
C ILE A 38 1.58 -7.93 5.54
N LYS A 39 2.58 -7.25 6.07
CA LYS A 39 3.63 -7.85 6.89
C LYS A 39 3.03 -8.61 8.08
N ARG A 40 2.11 -8.00 8.81
CA ARG A 40 1.48 -8.63 9.97
C ARG A 40 0.71 -9.88 9.58
N SER A 41 0.01 -9.81 8.47
CA SER A 41 -0.74 -10.94 7.94
C SER A 41 0.18 -12.10 7.59
N LEU A 42 1.29 -11.82 6.91
CA LEU A 42 2.26 -12.84 6.51
C LEU A 42 3.07 -13.37 7.69
N GLN A 43 3.26 -12.55 8.72
CA GLN A 43 3.92 -12.96 9.95
C GLN A 43 3.06 -13.96 10.71
N LYS A 44 1.76 -13.68 10.76
CA LYS A 44 0.79 -14.52 11.44
C LYS A 44 0.60 -15.85 10.74
N ASP A 45 0.56 -15.82 9.40
CA ASP A 45 0.36 -17.01 8.59
C ASP A 45 1.20 -16.92 7.32
N PRO A 46 2.47 -17.36 7.38
CA PRO A 46 3.34 -17.30 6.20
C PRO A 46 2.82 -18.12 5.01
N SER A 47 2.02 -19.15 5.28
CA SER A 47 1.49 -19.99 4.21
C SER A 47 0.45 -19.26 3.36
N SER A 48 -0.07 -18.14 3.84
CA SER A 48 -1.04 -17.33 3.09
C SER A 48 -0.41 -16.59 1.92
N PHE A 49 0.93 -16.58 1.81
CA PHE A 49 1.63 -15.83 0.77
C PHE A 49 1.26 -16.30 -0.64
N ALA A 50 1.21 -17.61 -0.85
CA ALA A 50 0.83 -18.16 -2.16
C ALA A 50 -0.59 -17.73 -2.55
N GLY A 51 -1.50 -17.74 -1.58
CA GLY A 51 -2.87 -17.29 -1.81
C GLY A 51 -2.95 -15.79 -2.13
N PHE A 52 -2.11 -15.00 -1.48
CA PHE A 52 -2.04 -13.57 -1.74
C PHE A 52 -1.55 -13.29 -3.16
N LEU A 53 -0.52 -14.00 -3.61
CA LEU A 53 -0.04 -13.86 -4.98
C LEU A 53 -1.11 -14.26 -6.00
N ARG A 54 -1.83 -15.33 -5.71
CA ARG A 54 -2.93 -15.78 -6.57
C ARG A 54 -4.03 -14.73 -6.63
N TYR A 55 -4.35 -14.13 -5.51
CA TYR A 55 -5.34 -13.05 -5.44
C TYR A 55 -4.94 -11.89 -6.33
N ILE A 56 -3.67 -11.48 -6.29
CA ILE A 56 -3.17 -10.42 -7.15
C ILE A 56 -3.37 -10.77 -8.62
N ASP A 57 -3.02 -12.01 -9.00
CA ASP A 57 -3.14 -12.48 -10.37
C ASP A 57 -4.60 -12.46 -10.86
N GLU A 58 -5.54 -12.77 -9.98
CA GLU A 58 -6.96 -12.81 -10.32
C GLU A 58 -7.60 -11.44 -10.38
N VAL A 59 -7.23 -10.55 -9.47
CA VAL A 59 -7.89 -9.25 -9.31
C VAL A 59 -7.29 -8.20 -10.24
N GLU A 60 -5.96 -8.17 -10.36
CA GLU A 60 -5.31 -7.15 -11.15
C GLU A 60 -5.12 -7.62 -12.59
N LYS A 61 -5.73 -6.90 -13.52
CA LYS A 61 -5.70 -7.27 -14.94
C LYS A 61 -4.61 -6.57 -15.74
N ASN A 62 -4.09 -5.46 -15.22
CA ASN A 62 -3.01 -4.73 -15.89
C ASN A 62 -1.68 -5.43 -15.63
N PRO A 63 -0.96 -5.89 -16.67
CA PRO A 63 0.28 -6.64 -16.47
C PRO A 63 1.36 -5.88 -15.71
N ARG A 64 1.49 -4.59 -15.94
CA ARG A 64 2.49 -3.77 -15.24
C ARG A 64 2.17 -3.65 -13.77
N MET A 65 0.91 -3.37 -13.48
CA MET A 65 0.46 -3.22 -12.10
C MET A 65 0.55 -4.56 -11.37
N LYS A 66 0.20 -5.64 -12.05
CA LYS A 66 0.33 -6.99 -11.48
C LYS A 66 1.79 -7.27 -11.11
N ALA A 67 2.71 -6.99 -12.01
CA ALA A 67 4.13 -7.19 -11.75
C ALA A 67 4.61 -6.37 -10.57
N ALA A 68 4.19 -5.11 -10.48
CA ALA A 68 4.56 -4.23 -9.40
C ALA A 68 4.02 -4.72 -8.04
N LEU A 69 2.77 -5.18 -8.03
CA LEU A 69 2.15 -5.70 -6.81
C LEU A 69 2.82 -7.00 -6.35
N ARG A 70 3.17 -7.87 -7.30
CA ARG A 70 3.87 -9.10 -6.98
C ARG A 70 5.26 -8.79 -6.41
N GLU A 71 5.97 -7.86 -7.03
CA GLU A 71 7.28 -7.43 -6.54
C GLU A 71 7.19 -6.90 -5.12
N LYS A 72 6.21 -6.04 -4.85
CA LYS A 72 5.98 -5.51 -3.51
C LYS A 72 5.67 -6.65 -2.52
N ALA A 73 4.84 -7.60 -2.92
CA ALA A 73 4.49 -8.73 -2.07
C ALA A 73 5.73 -9.53 -1.65
N PHE A 74 6.62 -9.82 -2.60
CA PHE A 74 7.88 -10.50 -2.30
C PHE A 74 8.78 -9.65 -1.40
N TRP A 75 8.84 -8.37 -1.67
CA TRP A 75 9.63 -7.46 -0.85
C TRP A 75 9.19 -7.50 0.62
N VAL A 76 7.89 -7.45 0.85
CA VAL A 76 7.31 -7.51 2.20
C VAL A 76 7.56 -8.89 2.81
N TYR A 77 7.31 -9.95 2.05
CA TYR A 77 7.48 -11.31 2.52
C TYR A 77 8.90 -11.56 3.02
N ASN A 78 9.89 -11.10 2.26
CA ASN A 78 11.29 -11.30 2.60
C ASN A 78 11.72 -10.51 3.84
N ARG A 79 10.93 -9.54 4.25
CA ARG A 79 11.22 -8.67 5.40
C ARG A 79 10.21 -8.81 6.53
N ARG A 80 9.37 -9.83 6.47
CA ARG A 80 8.28 -10.00 7.45
C ARG A 80 8.78 -10.19 8.89
N SER A 81 10.01 -10.63 9.06
CA SER A 81 10.58 -10.87 10.39
C SER A 81 11.19 -9.62 11.03
N LEU A 82 11.33 -8.55 10.28
CA LEU A 82 11.92 -7.32 10.82
C LEU A 82 11.00 -6.69 11.87
N PRO A 83 11.57 -5.98 12.87
CA PRO A 83 10.76 -5.16 13.76
C PRO A 83 9.97 -4.13 12.95
N GLU A 84 8.75 -3.82 13.39
CA GLU A 84 7.88 -2.93 12.63
C GLU A 84 8.49 -1.55 12.40
N GLU A 85 9.19 -1.02 13.38
CA GLU A 85 9.82 0.28 13.24
C GLU A 85 10.84 0.29 12.11
N GLU A 86 11.69 -0.72 12.06
CA GLU A 86 12.67 -0.84 11.00
C GLU A 86 12.04 -1.10 9.65
N PHE A 87 11.03 -1.96 9.61
CA PHE A 87 10.29 -2.25 8.39
C PHE A 87 9.64 -0.98 7.84
N THR A 88 9.02 -0.20 8.71
CA THR A 88 8.37 1.06 8.32
C THR A 88 9.38 2.01 7.67
N ARG A 89 10.52 2.16 8.30
CA ARG A 89 11.58 3.03 7.78
C ARG A 89 12.04 2.58 6.39
N LEU A 90 12.23 1.28 6.22
CA LEU A 90 12.66 0.73 4.94
C LEU A 90 11.57 0.88 3.87
N SER A 91 10.32 0.68 4.24
CA SER A 91 9.20 0.84 3.32
C SER A 91 9.09 2.28 2.82
N ILE A 92 9.21 3.24 3.72
CA ILE A 92 9.18 4.65 3.35
C ILE A 92 10.34 4.98 2.43
N THR A 93 11.55 4.54 2.79
CA THR A 93 12.75 4.78 1.99
C THR A 93 12.59 4.21 0.58
N ARG A 94 12.10 2.98 0.47
CA ARG A 94 11.86 2.35 -0.82
C ARG A 94 10.89 3.17 -1.66
N CYS A 95 9.83 3.63 -1.05
CA CYS A 95 8.82 4.45 -1.73
C CYS A 95 9.43 5.76 -2.24
N LEU A 96 10.22 6.43 -1.42
CA LEU A 96 10.82 7.71 -1.78
C LEU A 96 11.82 7.59 -2.92
N LEU A 97 12.43 6.41 -3.08
CA LEU A 97 13.42 6.17 -4.13
C LEU A 97 12.79 5.77 -5.48
N GLN A 98 11.50 5.57 -5.51
CA GLN A 98 10.79 5.21 -6.74
C GLN A 98 10.29 6.42 -7.55
#